data_e38c1554ae322dc6c5921e4eebe485bb
#
_entry.id   e38c1554ae322dc6c5921e4eebe485bb
#
_cell.length_a   1.000
_cell.length_b   1.000
_cell.length_c   1.000
_cell.angle_alpha   90.00
_cell.angle_beta   90.00
_cell.angle_gamma   90.00
#
_symmetry.space_group_name_H-M   'P 1'
#
loop_
_entity.id
_entity.type
_entity.pdbx_description
1 polymer ?
#
loop_
_entity_poly.entity_id
_entity_poly.type
_entity_poly.pdbx_seq_one_letter_code
_entity_poly.pdbx_strand_id
1 'polypeptide(L)'
;MKNNLRTLHPLSWTIIIGTIFGRMATSMSIPFLAVYLTQVKGASASSAGLIIAVSSLIGIVASFYGGYVSDRIGRKKVMLLSIFGWSFVFVGFAFADAIWVFFLMNALNGLCRALFEPTSKALLSDVTPSSIRLFVFNLRYTAINIGVIFGPLLGLYLGSSKTTFPFLVAAFIYLLYGLTLAWQFQKHPVAAPESTKQISVKKALSIIQKDTVFSIILIGVTLCSFGYSHLSSTLPQYLSASPMIEDGPKLFGYLLSLNAVVVIVVQYPLIMIAKRYSTILSLTTGNILLAGSLFAIAFSQSLGMLAFIIVVFTIGEVLLFAMMDLFVDNIAKPEVKGSYFGAMGFSQLGSVVGPFVGGLCIDYFGAAHPLSIFTVLSIITIAGVPFLFIGYYRLKKRSAAAVAVKVSGDH
;
A
#
# COMPACT_ATOMS: atom_id res chain seq x y z
N MET A 1 11.96 26.90 0.71
CA MET A 1 12.23 25.60 0.03
C MET A 1 13.70 25.38 -0.32
N LYS A 2 14.38 26.27 -1.04
CA LYS A 2 15.80 26.08 -1.43
C LYS A 2 16.76 25.85 -0.25
N ASN A 3 16.59 26.53 0.88
CA ASN A 3 17.45 26.35 2.05
C ASN A 3 17.28 24.96 2.71
N ASN A 4 16.07 24.41 2.74
CA ASN A 4 15.80 23.10 3.35
C ASN A 4 16.44 21.93 2.57
N LEU A 5 16.55 22.05 1.24
CA LEU A 5 17.19 21.01 0.42
C LEU A 5 18.70 20.91 0.65
N ARG A 6 19.38 22.05 0.92
CA ARG A 6 20.83 22.09 1.18
C ARG A 6 21.22 21.56 2.54
N THR A 7 20.28 21.54 3.48
CA THR A 7 20.53 21.08 4.88
C THR A 7 20.21 19.60 5.09
N LEU A 8 19.74 18.88 4.04
CA LEU A 8 19.42 17.48 4.15
C LEU A 8 20.66 16.61 4.32
N HIS A 9 20.59 15.69 5.28
CA HIS A 9 21.63 14.70 5.51
C HIS A 9 21.85 13.81 4.26
N PRO A 10 23.08 13.41 3.90
CA PRO A 10 23.35 12.57 2.72
C PRO A 10 22.58 11.26 2.71
N LEU A 11 22.38 10.61 3.87
CA LEU A 11 21.51 9.43 3.99
C LEU A 11 20.05 9.71 3.60
N SER A 12 19.53 10.91 3.91
CA SER A 12 18.16 11.29 3.51
C SER A 12 18.04 11.36 2.00
N TRP A 13 19.01 11.95 1.32
CA TRP A 13 19.06 11.98 -0.14
C TRP A 13 19.15 10.57 -0.74
N THR A 14 20.03 9.73 -0.20
CA THR A 14 20.18 8.34 -0.67
C THR A 14 18.86 7.56 -0.53
N ILE A 15 18.12 7.73 0.59
CA ILE A 15 16.84 7.08 0.80
C ILE A 15 15.78 7.63 -0.18
N ILE A 16 15.72 8.95 -0.39
CA ILE A 16 14.72 9.58 -1.27
C ILE A 16 14.94 9.16 -2.72
N ILE A 17 16.19 9.29 -3.22
CA ILE A 17 16.54 8.90 -4.59
C ILE A 17 16.39 7.39 -4.77
N GLY A 18 16.88 6.60 -3.82
CA GLY A 18 16.72 5.14 -3.82
C GLY A 18 15.26 4.73 -3.77
N THR A 19 14.38 5.51 -3.13
CA THR A 19 12.92 5.27 -3.15
C THR A 19 12.34 5.46 -4.56
N ILE A 20 12.77 6.47 -5.33
CA ILE A 20 12.32 6.64 -6.72
C ILE A 20 12.63 5.37 -7.53
N PHE A 21 13.90 4.97 -7.56
CA PHE A 21 14.33 3.84 -8.36
C PHE A 21 13.80 2.50 -7.83
N GLY A 22 13.74 2.28 -6.52
CA GLY A 22 13.19 1.08 -5.92
C GLY A 22 11.69 0.94 -6.19
N ARG A 23 10.92 2.05 -6.12
CA ARG A 23 9.49 2.04 -6.47
C ARG A 23 9.28 1.86 -7.97
N MET A 24 10.12 2.44 -8.80
CA MET A 24 10.10 2.22 -10.25
C MET A 24 10.36 0.73 -10.56
N ALA A 25 11.38 0.12 -9.95
CA ALA A 25 11.69 -1.30 -10.11
C ALA A 25 10.54 -2.22 -9.69
N THR A 26 9.92 -1.94 -8.53
CA THR A 26 8.78 -2.72 -8.04
C THR A 26 7.55 -2.54 -8.92
N SER A 27 7.21 -1.29 -9.29
CA SER A 27 6.02 -0.97 -10.12
C SER A 27 6.16 -1.44 -11.57
N MET A 28 7.40 -1.58 -12.06
CA MET A 28 7.72 -2.14 -13.36
C MET A 28 7.41 -3.64 -13.45
N SER A 29 7.51 -4.37 -12.34
CA SER A 29 7.55 -5.82 -12.33
C SER A 29 6.34 -6.45 -11.62
N ILE A 30 6.09 -6.10 -10.36
CA ILE A 30 5.14 -6.80 -9.48
C ILE A 30 3.69 -6.70 -9.97
N PRO A 31 3.17 -5.55 -10.46
CA PRO A 31 1.79 -5.48 -10.97
C PRO A 31 1.55 -6.36 -12.20
N PHE A 32 2.59 -6.61 -12.99
CA PHE A 32 2.52 -7.48 -14.16
C PHE A 32 2.75 -8.97 -13.83
N LEU A 33 3.19 -9.28 -12.61
CA LEU A 33 3.44 -10.66 -12.18
C LEU A 33 2.21 -11.55 -12.32
N ALA A 34 1.01 -11.03 -11.98
CA ALA A 34 -0.23 -11.78 -12.15
C ALA A 34 -0.48 -12.18 -13.61
N VAL A 35 -0.27 -11.24 -14.52
CA VAL A 35 -0.41 -11.46 -15.97
C VAL A 35 0.64 -12.47 -16.47
N TYR A 36 1.89 -12.30 -16.06
CA TYR A 36 2.96 -13.23 -16.41
C TYR A 36 2.67 -14.67 -15.93
N LEU A 37 2.19 -14.83 -14.69
CA LEU A 37 1.84 -16.13 -14.12
C LEU A 37 0.70 -16.80 -14.86
N THR A 38 -0.35 -16.04 -15.24
CA THR A 38 -1.51 -16.61 -15.93
C THR A 38 -1.24 -16.87 -17.41
N GLN A 39 -0.62 -15.91 -18.12
CA GLN A 39 -0.46 -16.00 -19.57
C GLN A 39 0.79 -16.78 -20.02
N VAL A 40 1.89 -16.73 -19.24
CA VAL A 40 3.16 -17.35 -19.63
C VAL A 40 3.40 -18.66 -18.87
N LYS A 41 3.09 -18.71 -17.57
CA LYS A 41 3.30 -19.91 -16.73
C LYS A 41 2.05 -20.80 -16.63
N GLY A 42 0.91 -20.39 -17.20
CA GLY A 42 -0.31 -21.20 -17.23
C GLY A 42 -0.98 -21.39 -15.85
N ALA A 43 -0.67 -20.52 -14.88
CA ALA A 43 -1.29 -20.57 -13.56
C ALA A 43 -2.76 -20.12 -13.66
N SER A 44 -3.65 -20.68 -12.79
CA SER A 44 -5.01 -20.14 -12.64
C SER A 44 -4.97 -18.72 -12.05
N ALA A 45 -6.02 -17.94 -12.31
CA ALA A 45 -6.11 -16.57 -11.79
C ALA A 45 -6.16 -16.56 -10.25
N SER A 46 -6.78 -17.56 -9.63
CA SER A 46 -6.78 -17.74 -8.17
C SER A 46 -5.39 -18.04 -7.61
N SER A 47 -4.60 -18.89 -8.30
CA SER A 47 -3.21 -19.17 -7.91
C SER A 47 -2.32 -17.92 -8.01
N ALA A 48 -2.46 -17.13 -9.09
CA ALA A 48 -1.77 -15.86 -9.23
C ALA A 48 -2.20 -14.86 -8.14
N GLY A 49 -3.49 -14.80 -7.83
CA GLY A 49 -4.04 -14.00 -6.72
C GLY A 49 -3.47 -14.41 -5.36
N LEU A 50 -3.32 -15.71 -5.08
CA LEU A 50 -2.73 -16.23 -3.86
C LEU A 50 -1.24 -15.87 -3.74
N ILE A 51 -0.49 -15.95 -4.84
CA ILE A 51 0.92 -15.53 -4.89
C ILE A 51 1.06 -14.04 -4.56
N ILE A 52 0.15 -13.19 -5.06
CA ILE A 52 0.16 -11.76 -4.72
C ILE A 52 -0.21 -11.56 -3.25
N ALA A 53 -1.23 -12.27 -2.76
CA ALA A 53 -1.74 -12.17 -1.39
C ALA A 53 -0.68 -12.50 -0.34
N VAL A 54 0.19 -13.48 -0.60
CA VAL A 54 1.22 -13.92 0.36
C VAL A 54 2.18 -12.79 0.74
N SER A 55 2.54 -11.92 -0.20
CA SER A 55 3.40 -10.75 0.09
C SER A 55 2.73 -9.80 1.11
N SER A 56 1.43 -9.56 0.97
CA SER A 56 0.68 -8.74 1.92
C SER A 56 0.54 -9.42 3.28
N LEU A 57 0.28 -10.73 3.30
CA LEU A 57 0.15 -11.51 4.54
C LEU A 57 1.45 -11.49 5.35
N ILE A 58 2.58 -11.83 4.72
CA ILE A 58 3.90 -11.78 5.35
C ILE A 58 4.23 -10.34 5.76
N GLY A 59 3.86 -9.36 4.92
CA GLY A 59 4.02 -7.93 5.20
C GLY A 59 3.34 -7.51 6.51
N ILE A 60 2.10 -7.95 6.75
CA ILE A 60 1.35 -7.66 7.99
C ILE A 60 2.08 -8.27 9.19
N VAL A 61 2.35 -9.58 9.15
CA VAL A 61 2.99 -10.29 10.26
C VAL A 61 4.37 -9.69 10.57
N ALA A 62 5.19 -9.47 9.54
CA ALA A 62 6.56 -8.99 9.71
C ALA A 62 6.63 -7.52 10.12
N SER A 63 5.67 -6.66 9.74
CA SER A 63 5.69 -5.24 10.09
C SER A 63 5.58 -4.98 11.60
N PHE A 64 4.88 -5.84 12.34
CA PHE A 64 4.82 -5.77 13.80
C PHE A 64 6.18 -5.99 14.46
N TYR A 65 7.04 -6.80 13.83
CA TYR A 65 8.37 -7.12 14.34
C TYR A 65 9.46 -6.25 13.72
N GLY A 66 9.20 -5.65 12.54
CA GLY A 66 10.19 -4.92 11.76
C GLY A 66 10.79 -3.72 12.51
N GLY A 67 9.95 -2.91 13.15
CA GLY A 67 10.40 -1.81 14.01
C GLY A 67 11.26 -2.29 15.16
N TYR A 68 10.80 -3.32 15.88
CA TYR A 68 11.53 -3.92 17.00
C TYR A 68 12.89 -4.51 16.58
N VAL A 69 12.91 -5.26 15.48
CA VAL A 69 14.16 -5.85 14.95
C VAL A 69 15.13 -4.73 14.58
N SER A 70 14.64 -3.66 13.95
CA SER A 70 15.42 -2.47 13.59
C SER A 70 16.02 -1.74 14.81
N ASP A 71 15.24 -1.63 15.89
CA ASP A 71 15.71 -0.98 17.11
C ASP A 71 16.73 -1.86 17.87
N ARG A 72 16.61 -3.20 17.80
CA ARG A 72 17.49 -4.14 18.49
C ARG A 72 18.80 -4.41 17.77
N ILE A 73 18.78 -4.68 16.48
CA ILE A 73 19.97 -5.07 15.70
C ILE A 73 20.60 -3.90 14.93
N GLY A 74 19.94 -2.74 14.94
CA GLY A 74 20.37 -1.49 14.32
C GLY A 74 19.79 -1.27 12.93
N ARG A 75 19.44 0.01 12.66
CA ARG A 75 18.80 0.42 11.40
C ARG A 75 19.62 0.07 10.16
N LYS A 76 20.96 0.28 10.24
CA LYS A 76 21.89 -0.07 9.16
C LYS A 76 21.77 -1.52 8.72
N LYS A 77 21.85 -2.46 9.67
CA LYS A 77 21.83 -3.91 9.37
C LYS A 77 20.51 -4.32 8.74
N VAL A 78 19.37 -3.86 9.31
CA VAL A 78 18.03 -4.20 8.79
C VAL A 78 17.81 -3.64 7.39
N MET A 79 18.19 -2.39 7.14
CA MET A 79 18.04 -1.77 5.81
C MET A 79 18.89 -2.47 4.76
N LEU A 80 20.16 -2.76 5.06
CA LEU A 80 21.05 -3.44 4.11
C LEU A 80 20.57 -4.88 3.84
N LEU A 81 20.19 -5.63 4.88
CA LEU A 81 19.65 -6.98 4.72
C LEU A 81 18.40 -6.98 3.83
N SER A 82 17.49 -6.03 4.06
CA SER A 82 16.25 -5.91 3.28
C SER A 82 16.51 -5.53 1.82
N ILE A 83 17.40 -4.58 1.56
CA ILE A 83 17.69 -4.11 0.19
C ILE A 83 18.43 -5.19 -0.62
N PHE A 84 19.45 -5.82 -0.06
CA PHE A 84 20.13 -6.94 -0.74
C PHE A 84 19.22 -8.16 -0.84
N GLY A 85 18.35 -8.39 0.16
CA GLY A 85 17.28 -9.39 0.10
C GLY A 85 16.33 -9.13 -1.07
N TRP A 86 15.94 -7.89 -1.32
CA TRP A 86 15.13 -7.54 -2.49
C TRP A 86 15.85 -7.81 -3.82
N SER A 87 17.13 -7.47 -3.93
CA SER A 87 17.93 -7.83 -5.11
C SER A 87 17.89 -9.34 -5.36
N PHE A 88 18.13 -10.14 -4.32
CA PHE A 88 18.05 -11.61 -4.38
C PHE A 88 16.65 -12.10 -4.79
N VAL A 89 15.58 -11.53 -4.22
CA VAL A 89 14.18 -11.86 -4.56
C VAL A 89 13.92 -11.64 -6.05
N PHE A 90 14.35 -10.50 -6.61
CA PHE A 90 14.15 -10.23 -8.02
C PHE A 90 15.00 -11.10 -8.94
N VAL A 91 16.20 -11.50 -8.53
CA VAL A 91 16.96 -12.58 -9.21
C VAL A 91 16.16 -13.88 -9.15
N GLY A 92 15.62 -14.23 -7.99
CA GLY A 92 14.79 -15.42 -7.84
C GLY A 92 13.56 -15.44 -8.76
N PHE A 93 12.86 -14.31 -8.90
CA PHE A 93 11.75 -14.16 -9.87
C PHE A 93 12.23 -14.37 -11.32
N ALA A 94 13.41 -13.83 -11.67
CA ALA A 94 13.92 -13.91 -13.03
C ALA A 94 14.24 -15.34 -13.49
N PHE A 95 14.69 -16.20 -12.56
CA PHE A 95 15.06 -17.58 -12.83
C PHE A 95 14.02 -18.60 -12.32
N ALA A 96 12.84 -18.13 -11.89
CA ALA A 96 11.77 -19.02 -11.43
C ALA A 96 11.08 -19.74 -12.59
N ASP A 97 11.08 -21.06 -12.56
CA ASP A 97 10.32 -21.89 -13.49
C ASP A 97 9.05 -22.44 -12.85
N ALA A 98 9.15 -22.93 -11.63
CA ALA A 98 8.01 -23.50 -10.92
C ALA A 98 7.19 -22.44 -10.18
N ILE A 99 5.87 -22.58 -10.18
CA ILE A 99 4.91 -21.64 -9.56
C ILE A 99 5.18 -21.44 -8.06
N TRP A 100 5.58 -22.50 -7.33
CA TRP A 100 5.90 -22.40 -5.90
C TRP A 100 7.12 -21.49 -5.61
N VAL A 101 8.05 -21.34 -6.57
CA VAL A 101 9.18 -20.42 -6.43
C VAL A 101 8.70 -18.98 -6.45
N PHE A 102 7.73 -18.63 -7.31
CA PHE A 102 7.10 -17.30 -7.33
C PHE A 102 6.39 -17.01 -6.01
N PHE A 103 5.72 -18.00 -5.42
CA PHE A 103 5.10 -17.88 -4.11
C PHE A 103 6.15 -17.56 -3.03
N LEU A 104 7.25 -18.32 -2.97
CA LEU A 104 8.33 -18.10 -2.02
C LEU A 104 9.01 -16.74 -2.21
N MET A 105 9.33 -16.38 -3.46
CA MET A 105 9.95 -15.08 -3.76
C MET A 105 9.02 -13.92 -3.39
N ASN A 106 7.71 -14.03 -3.63
CA ASN A 106 6.79 -12.97 -3.26
C ASN A 106 6.54 -12.89 -1.73
N ALA A 107 6.63 -14.01 -1.01
CA ALA A 107 6.66 -14.01 0.44
C ALA A 107 7.88 -13.24 0.99
N LEU A 108 9.07 -13.51 0.43
CA LEU A 108 10.29 -12.79 0.77
C LEU A 108 10.24 -11.31 0.37
N ASN A 109 9.61 -10.97 -0.76
CA ASN A 109 9.34 -9.59 -1.17
C ASN A 109 8.52 -8.85 -0.10
N GLY A 110 7.46 -9.47 0.42
CA GLY A 110 6.66 -8.94 1.52
C GLY A 110 7.47 -8.72 2.79
N LEU A 111 8.34 -9.67 3.14
CA LEU A 111 9.24 -9.58 4.29
C LEU A 111 10.23 -8.41 4.15
N CYS A 112 10.93 -8.31 3.01
CA CYS A 112 11.87 -7.22 2.74
C CYS A 112 11.19 -5.86 2.86
N ARG A 113 9.96 -5.72 2.31
CA ARG A 113 9.16 -4.50 2.41
C ARG A 113 8.81 -4.17 3.87
N ALA A 114 8.34 -5.14 4.62
CA ALA A 114 7.92 -4.96 6.02
C ALA A 114 9.07 -4.58 6.95
N LEU A 115 10.28 -5.01 6.65
CA LEU A 115 11.48 -4.64 7.40
C LEU A 115 12.03 -3.27 6.96
N PHE A 116 12.07 -3.00 5.65
CA PHE A 116 12.67 -1.78 5.10
C PHE A 116 11.83 -0.52 5.33
N GLU A 117 10.52 -0.58 5.09
CA GLU A 117 9.64 0.60 5.10
C GLU A 117 9.64 1.33 6.46
N PRO A 118 9.35 0.66 7.59
CA PRO A 118 9.37 1.33 8.90
C PRO A 118 10.78 1.75 9.29
N THR A 119 11.81 0.94 8.99
CA THR A 119 13.21 1.25 9.32
C THR A 119 13.71 2.48 8.56
N SER A 120 13.37 2.61 7.27
CA SER A 120 13.75 3.77 6.46
C SER A 120 13.07 5.06 6.92
N LYS A 121 11.78 4.98 7.31
CA LYS A 121 11.05 6.12 7.91
C LYS A 121 11.68 6.55 9.23
N ALA A 122 12.02 5.59 10.08
CA ALA A 122 12.67 5.85 11.36
C ALA A 122 14.05 6.48 11.16
N LEU A 123 14.88 5.95 10.24
CA LEU A 123 16.18 6.55 9.93
C LEU A 123 16.05 7.99 9.41
N LEU A 124 15.10 8.24 8.49
CA LEU A 124 14.82 9.60 8.02
C LEU A 124 14.44 10.53 9.17
N SER A 125 13.65 10.07 10.14
CA SER A 125 13.29 10.82 11.32
C SER A 125 14.50 11.12 12.23
N ASP A 126 15.39 10.13 12.38
CA ASP A 126 16.57 10.24 13.25
C ASP A 126 17.61 11.25 12.70
N VAL A 127 17.82 11.25 11.37
CA VAL A 127 18.82 12.12 10.72
C VAL A 127 18.27 13.47 10.27
N THR A 128 16.98 13.77 10.55
CA THR A 128 16.30 14.99 10.10
C THR A 128 15.87 15.85 11.29
N PRO A 129 16.25 17.14 11.36
CA PRO A 129 15.74 18.07 12.36
C PRO A 129 14.21 18.12 12.39
N SER A 130 13.61 18.24 13.57
CA SER A 130 12.15 18.23 13.75
C SER A 130 11.42 19.29 12.92
N SER A 131 12.04 20.46 12.73
CA SER A 131 11.49 21.58 11.96
C SER A 131 11.26 21.30 10.47
N ILE A 132 12.03 20.39 9.85
CA ILE A 132 11.92 20.04 8.42
C ILE A 132 11.50 18.59 8.17
N ARG A 133 11.19 17.83 9.23
CA ARG A 133 10.84 16.40 9.14
C ARG A 133 9.62 16.16 8.25
N LEU A 134 8.58 16.98 8.39
CA LEU A 134 7.38 16.91 7.53
C LEU A 134 7.73 17.11 6.05
N PHE A 135 8.62 18.06 5.75
CA PHE A 135 9.09 18.29 4.38
C PHE A 135 9.79 17.06 3.80
N VAL A 136 10.66 16.41 4.58
CA VAL A 136 11.39 15.20 4.15
C VAL A 136 10.45 14.02 3.90
N PHE A 137 9.43 13.81 4.75
CA PHE A 137 8.44 12.77 4.53
C PHE A 137 7.58 13.03 3.28
N ASN A 138 7.19 14.29 3.05
CA ASN A 138 6.48 14.67 1.83
C ASN A 138 7.34 14.47 0.57
N LEU A 139 8.64 14.79 0.64
CA LEU A 139 9.58 14.57 -0.47
C LEU A 139 9.73 13.06 -0.76
N ARG A 140 9.81 12.21 0.29
CA ARG A 140 9.81 10.75 0.14
C ARG A 140 8.50 10.24 -0.48
N TYR A 141 7.35 10.79 -0.08
CA TYR A 141 6.07 10.41 -0.66
C TYR A 141 6.01 10.79 -2.16
N THR A 142 6.47 11.98 -2.52
CA THR A 142 6.61 12.39 -3.94
C THR A 142 7.53 11.42 -4.70
N ALA A 143 8.64 11.02 -4.09
CA ALA A 143 9.57 10.05 -4.68
C ALA A 143 8.90 8.68 -4.97
N ILE A 144 8.04 8.20 -4.06
CA ILE A 144 7.23 6.99 -4.28
C ILE A 144 6.38 7.14 -5.55
N ASN A 145 5.64 8.23 -5.66
CA ASN A 145 4.71 8.44 -6.78
C ASN A 145 5.45 8.64 -8.11
N ILE A 146 6.60 9.33 -8.13
CA ILE A 146 7.45 9.43 -9.31
C ILE A 146 7.86 8.03 -9.79
N GLY A 147 8.31 7.15 -8.89
CA GLY A 147 8.65 5.77 -9.24
C GLY A 147 7.47 4.99 -9.80
N VAL A 148 6.27 5.18 -9.23
CA VAL A 148 5.04 4.50 -9.70
C VAL A 148 4.55 5.04 -11.05
N ILE A 149 4.79 6.33 -11.39
CA ILE A 149 4.45 6.88 -12.71
C ILE A 149 5.29 6.21 -13.81
N PHE A 150 6.60 6.16 -13.62
CA PHE A 150 7.52 5.68 -14.67
C PHE A 150 7.69 4.16 -14.69
N GLY A 151 7.48 3.49 -13.56
CA GLY A 151 7.68 2.04 -13.45
C GLY A 151 6.87 1.23 -14.44
N PRO A 152 5.53 1.33 -14.49
CA PRO A 152 4.70 0.55 -15.40
C PRO A 152 5.03 0.80 -16.87
N LEU A 153 5.33 2.05 -17.26
CA LEU A 153 5.73 2.41 -18.63
C LEU A 153 7.04 1.73 -19.01
N LEU A 154 8.03 1.76 -18.10
CA LEU A 154 9.28 1.05 -18.30
C LEU A 154 9.06 -0.47 -18.34
N GLY A 155 8.18 -0.99 -17.48
CA GLY A 155 7.81 -2.40 -17.47
C GLY A 155 7.20 -2.87 -18.77
N LEU A 156 6.30 -2.10 -19.36
CA LEU A 156 5.74 -2.38 -20.69
C LEU A 156 6.83 -2.42 -21.77
N TYR A 157 7.71 -1.41 -21.79
CA TYR A 157 8.82 -1.34 -22.72
C TYR A 157 9.76 -2.54 -22.61
N LEU A 158 10.03 -3.02 -21.40
CA LEU A 158 10.88 -4.17 -21.13
C LEU A 158 10.14 -5.52 -21.23
N GLY A 159 8.84 -5.54 -21.51
CA GLY A 159 8.05 -6.75 -21.69
C GLY A 159 7.68 -7.47 -20.39
N SER A 160 7.36 -6.75 -19.32
CA SER A 160 7.06 -7.31 -17.98
C SER A 160 5.94 -8.36 -17.94
N SER A 161 5.00 -8.34 -18.89
CA SER A 161 3.94 -9.34 -18.98
C SER A 161 4.34 -10.61 -19.75
N LYS A 162 5.49 -10.61 -20.45
CA LYS A 162 5.91 -11.66 -21.36
C LYS A 162 7.25 -12.29 -21.02
N THR A 163 8.13 -11.56 -20.33
CA THR A 163 9.51 -11.98 -20.07
C THR A 163 9.90 -11.75 -18.62
N THR A 164 10.98 -12.40 -18.18
CA THR A 164 11.54 -12.21 -16.83
C THR A 164 12.62 -11.10 -16.79
N PHE A 165 13.00 -10.52 -17.92
CA PHE A 165 14.05 -9.50 -18.02
C PHE A 165 13.81 -8.30 -17.08
N PRO A 166 12.57 -7.77 -16.92
CA PRO A 166 12.29 -6.69 -15.96
C PRO A 166 12.66 -7.02 -14.51
N PHE A 167 12.58 -8.30 -14.12
CA PHE A 167 13.02 -8.71 -12.77
C PHE A 167 14.54 -8.59 -12.63
N LEU A 168 15.32 -8.87 -13.66
CA LEU A 168 16.79 -8.68 -13.62
C LEU A 168 17.15 -7.19 -13.53
N VAL A 169 16.44 -6.33 -14.27
CA VAL A 169 16.61 -4.87 -14.17
C VAL A 169 16.27 -4.39 -12.74
N ALA A 170 15.19 -4.89 -12.16
CA ALA A 170 14.81 -4.58 -10.79
C ALA A 170 15.88 -5.05 -9.77
N ALA A 171 16.39 -6.26 -9.95
CA ALA A 171 17.47 -6.81 -9.12
C ALA A 171 18.72 -5.92 -9.16
N PHE A 172 19.12 -5.46 -10.35
CA PHE A 172 20.25 -4.57 -10.53
C PHE A 172 20.03 -3.20 -9.87
N ILE A 173 18.85 -2.62 -10.01
CA ILE A 173 18.49 -1.35 -9.34
C ILE A 173 18.60 -1.51 -7.81
N TYR A 174 18.06 -2.58 -7.23
CA TYR A 174 18.16 -2.82 -5.79
C TYR A 174 19.59 -3.10 -5.33
N LEU A 175 20.39 -3.78 -6.15
CA LEU A 175 21.82 -3.99 -5.88
C LEU A 175 22.58 -2.66 -5.80
N LEU A 176 22.40 -1.78 -6.81
CA LEU A 176 23.02 -0.45 -6.82
C LEU A 176 22.55 0.42 -5.64
N TYR A 177 21.25 0.36 -5.31
CA TYR A 177 20.72 1.06 -4.15
C TYR A 177 21.35 0.54 -2.85
N GLY A 178 21.47 -0.78 -2.70
CA GLY A 178 22.13 -1.42 -1.54
C GLY A 178 23.60 -1.01 -1.39
N LEU A 179 24.36 -1.03 -2.49
CA LEU A 179 25.77 -0.60 -2.51
C LEU A 179 25.93 0.88 -2.16
N THR A 180 25.08 1.75 -2.74
CA THR A 180 25.09 3.19 -2.43
C THR A 180 24.75 3.44 -0.96
N LEU A 181 23.73 2.74 -0.44
CA LEU A 181 23.33 2.86 0.95
C LEU A 181 24.43 2.33 1.91
N ALA A 182 25.08 1.22 1.57
CA ALA A 182 26.19 0.66 2.35
C ALA A 182 27.38 1.65 2.42
N TRP A 183 27.72 2.25 1.28
CA TRP A 183 28.78 3.27 1.21
C TRP A 183 28.43 4.51 2.04
N GLN A 184 27.20 4.99 1.98
CA GLN A 184 26.77 6.13 2.80
C GLN A 184 26.79 5.82 4.30
N PHE A 185 26.42 4.62 4.71
CA PHE A 185 26.53 4.19 6.11
C PHE A 185 27.97 4.03 6.61
N GLN A 186 28.94 3.83 5.72
CA GLN A 186 30.36 3.86 6.09
C GLN A 186 30.84 5.30 6.33
N LYS A 187 30.42 6.25 5.48
CA LYS A 187 30.78 7.66 5.61
C LYS A 187 30.06 8.39 6.74
N HIS A 188 28.84 7.99 7.04
CA HIS A 188 27.95 8.63 8.02
C HIS A 188 27.45 7.58 9.00
N PRO A 189 28.24 7.21 10.02
CA PRO A 189 27.81 6.26 11.04
C PRO A 189 26.58 6.81 11.79
N VAL A 190 25.55 5.98 11.93
CA VAL A 190 24.35 6.32 12.70
C VAL A 190 24.41 5.54 14.00
N ALA A 191 24.25 6.26 15.12
CA ALA A 191 24.18 5.64 16.44
C ALA A 191 22.98 4.68 16.54
N ALA A 192 23.13 3.62 17.31
CA ALA A 192 22.00 2.75 17.62
C ALA A 192 20.94 3.57 18.37
N PRO A 193 19.64 3.46 18.02
CA PRO A 193 18.59 4.17 18.74
C PRO A 193 18.54 3.70 20.17
N GLU A 194 18.31 4.63 21.11
CA GLU A 194 17.91 4.28 22.47
C GLU A 194 16.60 3.48 22.38
N SER A 195 16.52 2.35 23.11
CA SER A 195 15.45 1.37 23.00
C SER A 195 14.07 2.00 23.17
N THR A 196 13.30 2.08 22.08
CA THR A 196 11.91 2.50 22.11
C THR A 196 11.02 1.38 22.63
N LYS A 197 10.01 1.72 23.45
CA LYS A 197 9.05 0.77 24.00
C LYS A 197 8.32 0.04 22.85
N GLN A 198 8.39 -1.29 22.87
CA GLN A 198 7.74 -2.14 21.87
C GLN A 198 6.23 -1.92 21.79
N ILE A 199 5.71 -1.80 20.58
CA ILE A 199 4.30 -2.03 20.31
C ILE A 199 4.08 -3.54 20.31
N SER A 200 3.54 -4.08 21.39
CA SER A 200 3.26 -5.51 21.47
C SER A 200 2.02 -5.86 20.64
N VAL A 201 2.11 -6.90 19.82
CA VAL A 201 0.95 -7.48 19.08
C VAL A 201 -0.20 -7.77 20.06
N LYS A 202 0.10 -8.26 21.29
CA LYS A 202 -0.89 -8.46 22.35
C LYS A 202 -1.64 -7.18 22.72
N LYS A 203 -0.94 -6.02 22.78
CA LYS A 203 -1.60 -4.72 23.03
C LYS A 203 -2.50 -4.30 21.87
N ALA A 204 -2.07 -4.48 20.61
CA ALA A 204 -2.89 -4.19 19.45
C ALA A 204 -4.15 -5.06 19.41
N LEU A 205 -4.03 -6.37 19.65
CA LEU A 205 -5.18 -7.28 19.77
C LEU A 205 -6.10 -6.91 20.94
N SER A 206 -5.54 -6.53 22.10
CA SER A 206 -6.34 -6.09 23.25
C SER A 206 -7.16 -4.83 22.95
N ILE A 207 -6.66 -3.90 22.13
CA ILE A 207 -7.42 -2.73 21.68
C ILE A 207 -8.57 -3.15 20.78
N ILE A 208 -8.34 -4.03 19.81
CA ILE A 208 -9.39 -4.57 18.93
C ILE A 208 -10.49 -5.22 19.77
N GLN A 209 -10.15 -5.97 20.81
CA GLN A 209 -11.13 -6.64 21.67
C GLN A 209 -11.91 -5.67 22.59
N LYS A 210 -11.28 -4.60 23.07
CA LYS A 210 -11.85 -3.72 24.11
C LYS A 210 -12.51 -2.46 23.55
N ASP A 211 -12.04 -1.90 22.42
CA ASP A 211 -12.63 -0.72 21.79
C ASP A 211 -13.54 -1.12 20.63
N THR A 212 -14.81 -1.36 20.95
CA THR A 212 -15.83 -1.78 19.97
C THR A 212 -16.01 -0.75 18.83
N VAL A 213 -15.83 0.55 19.11
CA VAL A 213 -15.96 1.60 18.07
C VAL A 213 -14.81 1.46 17.07
N PHE A 214 -13.60 1.32 17.57
CA PHE A 214 -12.41 1.09 16.74
C PHE A 214 -12.54 -0.18 15.91
N SER A 215 -13.00 -1.30 16.53
CA SER A 215 -13.14 -2.59 15.83
C SER A 215 -14.15 -2.55 14.70
N ILE A 216 -15.29 -1.88 14.90
CA ILE A 216 -16.30 -1.70 13.84
C ILE A 216 -15.70 -0.92 12.66
N ILE A 217 -14.99 0.17 12.94
CA ILE A 217 -14.35 0.97 11.88
C ILE A 217 -13.23 0.21 11.21
N LEU A 218 -12.45 -0.58 11.96
CA LEU A 218 -11.40 -1.44 11.41
C LEU A 218 -11.96 -2.43 10.38
N ILE A 219 -13.13 -3.06 10.65
CA ILE A 219 -13.81 -3.92 9.68
C ILE A 219 -14.16 -3.12 8.42
N GLY A 220 -14.75 -1.93 8.56
CA GLY A 220 -15.06 -1.06 7.43
C GLY A 220 -13.83 -0.73 6.59
N VAL A 221 -12.73 -0.33 7.22
CA VAL A 221 -11.46 -0.03 6.53
C VAL A 221 -10.83 -1.28 5.90
N THR A 222 -10.99 -2.46 6.50
CA THR A 222 -10.54 -3.73 5.92
C THR A 222 -11.24 -4.00 4.59
N LEU A 223 -12.55 -3.77 4.53
CA LEU A 223 -13.33 -3.92 3.28
C LEU A 223 -12.97 -2.84 2.24
N CYS A 224 -12.58 -1.64 2.67
CA CYS A 224 -12.01 -0.65 1.77
C CYS A 224 -10.66 -1.11 1.20
N SER A 225 -9.78 -1.67 2.03
CA SER A 225 -8.48 -2.21 1.59
C SER A 225 -8.64 -3.40 0.66
N PHE A 226 -9.69 -4.21 0.85
CA PHE A 226 -10.09 -5.25 -0.09
C PHE A 226 -10.40 -4.65 -1.47
N GLY A 227 -11.29 -3.64 -1.53
CA GLY A 227 -11.64 -2.98 -2.79
C GLY A 227 -10.44 -2.35 -3.49
N TYR A 228 -9.59 -1.65 -2.74
CA TYR A 228 -8.38 -1.04 -3.29
C TYR A 228 -7.40 -2.05 -3.91
N SER A 229 -7.28 -3.24 -3.33
CA SER A 229 -6.32 -4.24 -3.80
C SER A 229 -6.56 -4.70 -5.24
N HIS A 230 -7.80 -4.57 -5.73
CA HIS A 230 -8.17 -5.01 -7.09
C HIS A 230 -7.56 -4.16 -8.20
N LEU A 231 -7.14 -2.91 -7.89
CA LEU A 231 -6.42 -2.07 -8.86
C LEU A 231 -5.15 -2.74 -9.39
N SER A 232 -4.39 -3.39 -8.50
CA SER A 232 -3.09 -3.99 -8.84
C SER A 232 -3.10 -5.53 -8.90
N SER A 233 -4.23 -6.16 -8.66
CA SER A 233 -4.33 -7.63 -8.67
C SER A 233 -5.33 -8.16 -9.69
N THR A 234 -6.60 -7.82 -9.56
CA THR A 234 -7.69 -8.35 -10.41
C THR A 234 -7.80 -7.59 -11.73
N LEU A 235 -7.66 -6.26 -11.70
CA LEU A 235 -7.77 -5.43 -12.90
C LEU A 235 -6.76 -5.83 -14.00
N PRO A 236 -5.44 -6.00 -13.71
CA PRO A 236 -4.49 -6.43 -14.75
C PRO A 236 -4.81 -7.81 -15.31
N GLN A 237 -5.26 -8.75 -14.48
CA GLN A 237 -5.67 -10.09 -14.93
C GLN A 237 -6.89 -10.02 -15.84
N TYR A 238 -7.92 -9.27 -15.42
CA TYR A 238 -9.13 -9.06 -16.22
C TYR A 238 -8.82 -8.42 -17.58
N LEU A 239 -8.08 -7.30 -17.59
CA LEU A 239 -7.73 -6.59 -18.82
C LEU A 239 -6.94 -7.48 -19.78
N SER A 240 -6.05 -8.32 -19.25
CA SER A 240 -5.20 -9.21 -20.05
C SER A 240 -5.91 -10.46 -20.57
N ALA A 241 -6.97 -10.92 -19.88
CA ALA A 241 -7.74 -12.10 -20.23
C ALA A 241 -9.04 -11.77 -20.99
N SER A 242 -9.48 -10.50 -21.00
CA SER A 242 -10.71 -10.08 -21.65
C SER A 242 -10.59 -10.12 -23.16
N PRO A 243 -11.50 -10.82 -23.85
CA PRO A 243 -11.51 -10.87 -25.33
C PRO A 243 -11.88 -9.53 -25.98
N MET A 244 -12.38 -8.56 -25.19
CA MET A 244 -12.79 -7.23 -25.67
C MET A 244 -11.65 -6.22 -25.67
N ILE A 245 -10.46 -6.57 -25.18
CA ILE A 245 -9.33 -5.66 -24.96
C ILE A 245 -8.10 -6.18 -25.73
N GLU A 246 -7.65 -5.43 -26.71
CA GLU A 246 -6.58 -5.86 -27.63
C GLU A 246 -5.21 -6.00 -26.96
N ASP A 247 -4.85 -5.04 -26.09
CA ASP A 247 -3.56 -5.05 -25.35
C ASP A 247 -3.79 -4.67 -23.88
N GLY A 248 -4.32 -5.64 -23.12
CA GLY A 248 -4.65 -5.47 -21.70
C GLY A 248 -3.47 -5.04 -20.82
N PRO A 249 -2.27 -5.66 -20.95
CA PRO A 249 -1.10 -5.25 -20.19
C PRO A 249 -0.68 -3.81 -20.43
N LYS A 250 -0.71 -3.35 -21.69
CA LYS A 250 -0.38 -1.97 -22.07
C LYS A 250 -1.39 -0.99 -21.49
N LEU A 251 -2.68 -1.30 -21.65
CA LEU A 251 -3.76 -0.51 -21.06
C LEU A 251 -3.60 -0.40 -19.54
N PHE A 252 -3.34 -1.50 -18.84
CA PHE A 252 -3.11 -1.52 -17.40
C PHE A 252 -1.94 -0.62 -16.99
N GLY A 253 -0.82 -0.66 -17.73
CA GLY A 253 0.34 0.18 -17.45
C GLY A 253 0.01 1.67 -17.53
N TYR A 254 -0.78 2.09 -18.53
CA TYR A 254 -1.24 3.49 -18.64
C TYR A 254 -2.19 3.88 -17.51
N LEU A 255 -3.13 3.00 -17.14
CA LEU A 255 -4.07 3.24 -16.04
C LEU A 255 -3.36 3.36 -14.69
N LEU A 256 -2.37 2.53 -14.43
CA LEU A 256 -1.59 2.58 -13.19
C LEU A 256 -0.72 3.87 -13.12
N SER A 257 -0.15 4.29 -14.26
CA SER A 257 0.57 5.57 -14.34
C SER A 257 -0.38 6.76 -14.18
N LEU A 258 -1.58 6.70 -14.78
CA LEU A 258 -2.64 7.71 -14.59
C LEU A 258 -3.04 7.82 -13.12
N ASN A 259 -3.27 6.69 -12.44
CA ASN A 259 -3.57 6.67 -10.99
C ASN A 259 -2.50 7.45 -10.22
N ALA A 260 -1.22 7.18 -10.42
CA ALA A 260 -0.13 7.85 -9.70
C ALA A 260 -0.05 9.36 -10.00
N VAL A 261 -0.30 9.78 -11.25
CA VAL A 261 -0.39 11.21 -11.63
C VAL A 261 -1.56 11.87 -10.91
N VAL A 262 -2.74 11.25 -10.94
CA VAL A 262 -3.96 11.78 -10.29
C VAL A 262 -3.74 11.89 -8.79
N VAL A 263 -3.10 10.90 -8.12
CA VAL A 263 -2.73 11.01 -6.70
C VAL A 263 -1.94 12.28 -6.43
N ILE A 264 -0.89 12.57 -7.20
CA ILE A 264 -0.05 13.76 -7.00
C ILE A 264 -0.88 15.04 -7.13
N VAL A 265 -1.74 15.11 -8.14
CA VAL A 265 -2.55 16.31 -8.45
C VAL A 265 -3.63 16.55 -7.41
N VAL A 266 -4.38 15.49 -7.03
CA VAL A 266 -5.59 15.66 -6.19
C VAL A 266 -5.32 15.56 -4.70
N GLN A 267 -4.20 14.95 -4.27
CA GLN A 267 -3.95 14.67 -2.86
C GLN A 267 -4.03 15.92 -1.97
N TYR A 268 -3.28 16.96 -2.31
CA TYR A 268 -3.23 18.16 -1.49
C TYR A 268 -4.58 18.89 -1.40
N PRO A 269 -5.24 19.28 -2.51
CA PRO A 269 -6.54 19.93 -2.45
C PRO A 269 -7.62 19.06 -1.79
N LEU A 270 -7.59 17.74 -2.05
CA LEU A 270 -8.60 16.84 -1.49
C LEU A 270 -8.46 16.69 0.03
N ILE A 271 -7.23 16.60 0.55
CA ILE A 271 -6.96 16.57 2.00
C ILE A 271 -7.41 17.88 2.67
N MET A 272 -7.18 19.03 2.04
CA MET A 272 -7.64 20.32 2.57
C MET A 272 -9.17 20.39 2.69
N ILE A 273 -9.88 19.86 1.70
CA ILE A 273 -11.35 19.78 1.72
C ILE A 273 -11.79 18.76 2.79
N ALA A 274 -11.20 17.57 2.80
CA ALA A 274 -11.57 16.47 3.69
C ALA A 274 -11.37 16.81 5.18
N LYS A 275 -10.36 17.61 5.52
CA LYS A 275 -10.13 18.11 6.91
C LYS A 275 -11.25 19.00 7.45
N ARG A 276 -12.07 19.59 6.59
CA ARG A 276 -13.23 20.41 7.00
C ARG A 276 -14.42 19.56 7.44
N TYR A 277 -14.41 18.27 7.11
CA TYR A 277 -15.48 17.32 7.43
C TYR A 277 -14.98 16.28 8.44
N SER A 278 -15.87 15.39 8.86
CA SER A 278 -15.50 14.25 9.70
C SER A 278 -14.59 13.28 8.95
N THR A 279 -13.52 12.85 9.60
CA THR A 279 -12.60 11.83 9.06
C THR A 279 -13.33 10.56 8.60
N ILE A 280 -14.33 10.11 9.38
CA ILE A 280 -15.11 8.91 9.04
C ILE A 280 -15.99 9.15 7.81
N LEU A 281 -16.55 10.36 7.65
CA LEU A 281 -17.32 10.70 6.45
C LEU A 281 -16.43 10.62 5.20
N SER A 282 -15.19 11.09 5.29
CA SER A 282 -14.20 10.98 4.20
C SER A 282 -13.85 9.52 3.88
N LEU A 283 -13.66 8.67 4.91
CA LEU A 283 -13.45 7.23 4.73
C LEU A 283 -14.66 6.57 4.05
N THR A 284 -15.88 6.93 4.47
CA THR A 284 -17.12 6.40 3.91
C THR A 284 -17.28 6.80 2.45
N THR A 285 -17.07 8.09 2.13
CA THR A 285 -17.10 8.60 0.75
C THR A 285 -16.04 7.90 -0.10
N GLY A 286 -14.82 7.74 0.42
CA GLY A 286 -13.75 7.01 -0.25
C GLY A 286 -14.16 5.57 -0.58
N ASN A 287 -14.80 4.86 0.35
CA ASN A 287 -15.29 3.49 0.12
C ASN A 287 -16.39 3.43 -0.94
N ILE A 288 -17.33 4.37 -0.92
CA ILE A 288 -18.40 4.46 -1.94
C ILE A 288 -17.79 4.67 -3.33
N LEU A 289 -16.80 5.57 -3.45
CA LEU A 289 -16.12 5.84 -4.71
C LEU A 289 -15.34 4.61 -5.21
N LEU A 290 -14.63 3.90 -4.32
CA LEU A 290 -13.93 2.66 -4.67
C LEU A 290 -14.91 1.58 -5.16
N ALA A 291 -15.97 1.31 -4.41
CA ALA A 291 -16.96 0.30 -4.77
C ALA A 291 -17.71 0.67 -6.06
N GLY A 292 -18.12 1.93 -6.20
CA GLY A 292 -18.78 2.42 -7.41
C GLY A 292 -17.88 2.34 -8.63
N SER A 293 -16.60 2.64 -8.49
CA SER A 293 -15.62 2.51 -9.57
C SER A 293 -15.40 1.04 -9.96
N LEU A 294 -15.30 0.12 -9.01
CA LEU A 294 -15.23 -1.31 -9.32
C LEU A 294 -16.46 -1.76 -10.10
N PHE A 295 -17.66 -1.38 -9.68
CA PHE A 295 -18.90 -1.70 -10.41
C PHE A 295 -18.91 -1.08 -11.81
N ALA A 296 -18.48 0.18 -11.95
CA ALA A 296 -18.46 0.89 -13.22
C ALA A 296 -17.49 0.28 -14.26
N ILE A 297 -16.41 -0.39 -13.82
CA ILE A 297 -15.49 -1.11 -14.73
C ILE A 297 -16.25 -2.11 -15.60
N ALA A 298 -17.29 -2.77 -15.06
CA ALA A 298 -18.08 -3.74 -15.80
C ALA A 298 -18.79 -3.16 -17.04
N PHE A 299 -19.02 -1.86 -17.07
CA PHE A 299 -19.73 -1.15 -18.15
C PHE A 299 -18.77 -0.36 -19.05
N SER A 300 -17.47 -0.43 -18.80
CA SER A 300 -16.50 0.36 -19.57
C SER A 300 -16.35 -0.18 -20.98
N GLN A 301 -16.76 0.62 -21.96
CA GLN A 301 -16.71 0.29 -23.40
C GLN A 301 -15.63 1.08 -24.14
N SER A 302 -14.94 1.99 -23.47
CA SER A 302 -13.91 2.84 -24.07
C SER A 302 -12.76 3.13 -23.13
N LEU A 303 -11.59 3.41 -23.68
CA LEU A 303 -10.40 3.83 -22.94
C LEU A 303 -10.68 5.09 -22.10
N GLY A 304 -11.41 6.08 -22.66
CA GLY A 304 -11.75 7.31 -21.95
C GLY A 304 -12.65 7.05 -20.73
N MET A 305 -13.63 6.17 -20.87
CA MET A 305 -14.50 5.78 -19.75
C MET A 305 -13.72 5.05 -18.66
N LEU A 306 -12.84 4.12 -19.02
CA LEU A 306 -12.02 3.39 -18.06
C LEU A 306 -11.04 4.34 -17.35
N ALA A 307 -10.40 5.27 -18.07
CA ALA A 307 -9.54 6.30 -17.50
C ALA A 307 -10.31 7.19 -16.50
N PHE A 308 -11.53 7.61 -16.84
CA PHE A 308 -12.38 8.38 -15.93
C PHE A 308 -12.72 7.59 -14.66
N ILE A 309 -13.07 6.31 -14.81
CA ILE A 309 -13.34 5.41 -13.66
C ILE A 309 -12.11 5.31 -12.76
N ILE A 310 -10.91 5.20 -13.32
CA ILE A 310 -9.67 5.17 -12.53
C ILE A 310 -9.42 6.50 -11.81
N VAL A 311 -9.75 7.65 -12.41
CA VAL A 311 -9.68 8.95 -11.73
C VAL A 311 -10.61 8.98 -10.51
N VAL A 312 -11.86 8.51 -10.65
CA VAL A 312 -12.83 8.43 -9.53
C VAL A 312 -12.35 7.45 -8.47
N PHE A 313 -11.84 6.29 -8.87
CA PHE A 313 -11.22 5.30 -7.97
C PHE A 313 -10.09 5.92 -7.16
N THR A 314 -9.20 6.69 -7.82
CA THR A 314 -8.05 7.35 -7.19
C THR A 314 -8.47 8.43 -6.20
N ILE A 315 -9.53 9.17 -6.47
CA ILE A 315 -10.11 10.11 -5.50
C ILE A 315 -10.58 9.36 -4.25
N GLY A 316 -11.25 8.22 -4.42
CA GLY A 316 -11.65 7.34 -3.32
C GLY A 316 -10.45 6.81 -2.52
N GLU A 317 -9.40 6.38 -3.19
CA GLU A 317 -8.13 5.93 -2.61
C GLU A 317 -7.48 7.01 -1.73
N VAL A 318 -7.35 8.23 -2.26
CA VAL A 318 -6.72 9.34 -1.53
C VAL A 318 -7.54 9.72 -0.29
N LEU A 319 -8.88 9.77 -0.40
CA LEU A 319 -9.77 10.02 0.75
C LEU A 319 -9.60 8.95 1.83
N LEU A 320 -9.47 7.69 1.43
CA LEU A 320 -9.31 6.58 2.36
C LEU A 320 -7.97 6.67 3.10
N PHE A 321 -6.85 6.62 2.37
CA PHE A 321 -5.54 6.47 2.99
C PHE A 321 -5.04 7.73 3.69
N ALA A 322 -5.33 8.92 3.15
CA ALA A 322 -4.93 10.16 3.80
C ALA A 322 -5.71 10.45 5.09
N MET A 323 -6.96 10.00 5.17
CA MET A 323 -7.79 10.23 6.36
C MET A 323 -7.68 9.12 7.40
N MET A 324 -7.20 7.94 7.03
CA MET A 324 -7.03 6.81 7.96
C MET A 324 -6.06 7.14 9.09
N ASP A 325 -4.90 7.69 8.78
CA ASP A 325 -3.90 8.07 9.79
C ASP A 325 -4.44 9.16 10.72
N LEU A 326 -5.13 10.16 10.17
CA LEU A 326 -5.77 11.24 10.93
C LEU A 326 -6.90 10.70 11.81
N PHE A 327 -7.66 9.71 11.33
CA PHE A 327 -8.69 9.04 12.12
C PHE A 327 -8.09 8.37 13.35
N VAL A 328 -7.04 7.56 13.17
CA VAL A 328 -6.35 6.88 14.28
C VAL A 328 -5.79 7.90 15.27
N ASP A 329 -5.19 8.98 14.77
CA ASP A 329 -4.66 10.06 15.59
C ASP A 329 -5.70 10.70 16.51
N ASN A 330 -6.92 10.89 16.00
CA ASN A 330 -8.03 11.54 16.70
C ASN A 330 -8.70 10.65 17.76
N ILE A 331 -8.70 9.31 17.60
CA ILE A 331 -9.39 8.41 18.53
C ILE A 331 -8.46 7.75 19.53
N ALA A 332 -7.17 7.68 19.23
CA ALA A 332 -6.20 7.00 20.07
C ALA A 332 -5.87 7.82 21.32
N LYS A 333 -5.92 7.15 22.49
CA LYS A 333 -5.40 7.75 23.71
C LYS A 333 -3.89 7.95 23.61
N PRO A 334 -3.34 9.11 24.10
CA PRO A 334 -1.91 9.42 23.97
C PRO A 334 -0.98 8.29 24.43
N GLU A 335 -1.32 7.61 25.53
CA GLU A 335 -0.49 6.58 26.16
C GLU A 335 -0.40 5.28 25.35
N VAL A 336 -1.36 5.03 24.45
CA VAL A 336 -1.49 3.79 23.66
C VAL A 336 -1.63 4.05 22.16
N LYS A 337 -1.32 5.26 21.71
CA LYS A 337 -1.47 5.72 20.32
C LYS A 337 -0.75 4.79 19.33
N GLY A 338 0.49 4.41 19.63
CA GLY A 338 1.24 3.46 18.80
C GLY A 338 0.56 2.09 18.68
N SER A 339 -0.17 1.65 19.72
CA SER A 339 -0.91 0.40 19.67
C SER A 339 -2.16 0.48 18.79
N TYR A 340 -2.83 1.65 18.71
CA TYR A 340 -3.93 1.88 17.75
C TYR A 340 -3.43 1.90 16.31
N PHE A 341 -2.29 2.54 16.02
CA PHE A 341 -1.68 2.48 14.69
C PHE A 341 -1.27 1.05 14.31
N GLY A 342 -0.71 0.28 15.25
CA GLY A 342 -0.41 -1.12 15.05
C GLY A 342 -1.67 -1.96 14.77
N ALA A 343 -2.75 -1.74 15.53
CA ALA A 343 -4.02 -2.41 15.34
C ALA A 343 -4.68 -2.06 13.99
N MET A 344 -4.56 -0.80 13.51
CA MET A 344 -5.02 -0.41 12.18
C MET A 344 -4.28 -1.15 11.06
N GLY A 345 -3.06 -1.62 11.29
CA GLY A 345 -2.34 -2.48 10.34
C GLY A 345 -3.11 -3.75 9.95
N PHE A 346 -4.01 -4.26 10.81
CA PHE A 346 -4.88 -5.39 10.46
C PHE A 346 -5.87 -5.09 9.32
N SER A 347 -6.12 -3.82 8.99
CA SER A 347 -6.92 -3.47 7.82
C SER A 347 -6.32 -3.99 6.52
N GLN A 348 -5.00 -4.21 6.48
CA GLN A 348 -4.31 -4.80 5.33
C GLN A 348 -4.72 -6.25 5.04
N LEU A 349 -5.46 -6.92 5.95
CA LEU A 349 -6.08 -8.22 5.67
C LEU A 349 -7.00 -8.15 4.44
N GLY A 350 -7.63 -7.01 4.18
CA GLY A 350 -8.37 -6.79 2.93
C GLY A 350 -7.50 -6.97 1.70
N SER A 351 -6.27 -6.45 1.72
CA SER A 351 -5.29 -6.61 0.62
C SER A 351 -4.69 -8.02 0.52
N VAL A 352 -4.90 -8.87 1.51
CA VAL A 352 -4.58 -10.32 1.43
C VAL A 352 -5.70 -11.08 0.75
N VAL A 353 -6.93 -10.85 1.21
CA VAL A 353 -8.12 -11.58 0.73
C VAL A 353 -8.51 -11.14 -0.68
N GLY A 354 -8.38 -9.85 -1.00
CA GLY A 354 -8.83 -9.28 -2.28
C GLY A 354 -8.24 -9.96 -3.51
N PRO A 355 -6.92 -10.07 -3.67
CA PRO A 355 -6.31 -10.71 -4.83
C PRO A 355 -6.76 -12.14 -5.05
N PHE A 356 -6.91 -12.92 -3.98
CA PHE A 356 -7.39 -14.29 -4.05
C PHE A 356 -8.87 -14.37 -4.49
N VAL A 357 -9.74 -13.58 -3.86
CA VAL A 357 -11.17 -13.52 -4.23
C VAL A 357 -11.35 -13.01 -5.66
N GLY A 358 -10.58 -11.99 -6.07
CA GLY A 358 -10.59 -11.49 -7.45
C GLY A 358 -10.18 -12.55 -8.47
N GLY A 359 -9.14 -13.34 -8.15
CA GLY A 359 -8.74 -14.49 -8.96
C GLY A 359 -9.82 -15.56 -9.06
N LEU A 360 -10.44 -15.93 -7.93
CA LEU A 360 -11.58 -16.87 -7.92
C LEU A 360 -12.75 -16.38 -8.78
N CYS A 361 -13.07 -15.09 -8.73
CA CYS A 361 -14.12 -14.52 -9.58
C CYS A 361 -13.78 -14.66 -11.07
N ILE A 362 -12.52 -14.43 -11.46
CA ILE A 362 -12.07 -14.60 -12.85
C ILE A 362 -12.12 -16.07 -13.26
N ASP A 363 -11.64 -16.99 -12.42
CA ASP A 363 -11.66 -18.45 -12.71
C ASP A 363 -13.07 -18.98 -12.84
N TYR A 364 -14.02 -18.50 -11.98
CA TYR A 364 -15.39 -19.02 -11.94
C TYR A 364 -16.28 -18.43 -13.04
N PHE A 365 -16.25 -17.10 -13.22
CA PHE A 365 -17.13 -16.41 -14.18
C PHE A 365 -16.52 -16.29 -15.58
N GLY A 366 -15.19 -16.33 -15.69
CA GLY A 366 -14.44 -16.01 -16.92
C GLY A 366 -14.36 -14.50 -17.20
N ALA A 367 -13.29 -14.06 -17.81
CA ALA A 367 -13.04 -12.64 -18.12
C ALA A 367 -14.03 -12.04 -19.15
N ALA A 368 -14.82 -12.87 -19.84
CA ALA A 368 -15.90 -12.43 -20.72
C ALA A 368 -17.14 -11.91 -19.97
N HIS A 369 -17.22 -12.12 -18.66
CA HIS A 369 -18.36 -11.72 -17.82
C HIS A 369 -17.99 -10.67 -16.77
N PRO A 370 -17.55 -9.45 -17.17
CA PRO A 370 -17.09 -8.40 -16.24
C PRO A 370 -18.16 -8.01 -15.22
N LEU A 371 -19.44 -8.02 -15.63
CA LEU A 371 -20.55 -7.65 -14.73
C LEU A 371 -20.58 -8.55 -13.49
N SER A 372 -20.45 -9.87 -13.65
CA SER A 372 -20.45 -10.79 -12.51
C SER A 372 -19.25 -10.60 -11.62
N ILE A 373 -18.04 -10.48 -12.21
CA ILE A 373 -16.80 -10.28 -11.47
C ILE A 373 -16.87 -9.00 -10.62
N PHE A 374 -17.07 -7.86 -11.28
CA PHE A 374 -16.96 -6.56 -10.61
C PHE A 374 -18.16 -6.24 -9.72
N THR A 375 -19.34 -6.84 -9.96
CA THR A 375 -20.48 -6.74 -9.03
C THR A 375 -20.16 -7.41 -7.70
N VAL A 376 -19.62 -8.64 -7.70
CA VAL A 376 -19.23 -9.34 -6.47
C VAL A 376 -18.20 -8.53 -5.69
N LEU A 377 -17.15 -8.04 -6.37
CA LEU A 377 -16.08 -7.26 -5.73
C LEU A 377 -16.61 -5.92 -5.19
N SER A 378 -17.52 -5.26 -5.92
CA SER A 378 -18.16 -4.02 -5.48
C SER A 378 -19.06 -4.25 -4.25
N ILE A 379 -19.88 -5.31 -4.23
CA ILE A 379 -20.75 -5.64 -3.09
C ILE A 379 -19.92 -5.88 -1.83
N ILE A 380 -18.83 -6.63 -1.91
CA ILE A 380 -17.95 -6.87 -0.76
C ILE A 380 -17.32 -5.55 -0.30
N THR A 381 -16.89 -4.70 -1.22
CA THR A 381 -16.28 -3.40 -0.89
C THR A 381 -17.29 -2.46 -0.24
N ILE A 382 -18.49 -2.31 -0.83
CA ILE A 382 -19.53 -1.39 -0.33
C ILE A 382 -20.08 -1.83 1.04
N ALA A 383 -19.99 -3.12 1.37
CA ALA A 383 -20.34 -3.64 2.69
C ALA A 383 -19.51 -3.01 3.83
N GLY A 384 -18.41 -2.29 3.52
CA GLY A 384 -17.69 -1.47 4.46
C GLY A 384 -18.46 -0.23 4.95
N VAL A 385 -19.34 0.33 4.11
CA VAL A 385 -20.11 1.55 4.41
C VAL A 385 -20.95 1.44 5.68
N PRO A 386 -21.78 0.40 5.89
CA PRO A 386 -22.55 0.22 7.12
C PRO A 386 -21.66 0.25 8.38
N PHE A 387 -20.49 -0.41 8.36
CA PHE A 387 -19.58 -0.43 9.49
C PHE A 387 -18.99 0.96 9.77
N LEU A 388 -18.57 1.68 8.76
CA LEU A 388 -18.07 3.04 8.90
C LEU A 388 -19.16 3.97 9.44
N PHE A 389 -20.40 3.82 8.97
CA PHE A 389 -21.53 4.62 9.40
C PHE A 389 -21.94 4.35 10.87
N ILE A 390 -22.00 3.07 11.25
CA ILE A 390 -22.23 2.66 12.65
C ILE A 390 -21.10 3.21 13.53
N GLY A 391 -19.85 3.10 13.10
CA GLY A 391 -18.70 3.65 13.79
C GLY A 391 -18.81 5.16 13.99
N TYR A 392 -19.25 5.92 12.97
CA TYR A 392 -19.48 7.34 13.04
C TYR A 392 -20.52 7.72 14.13
N TYR A 393 -21.68 7.08 14.13
CA TYR A 393 -22.71 7.36 15.12
C TYR A 393 -22.28 7.03 16.53
N ARG A 394 -21.61 5.89 16.74
CA ARG A 394 -21.10 5.51 18.07
C ARG A 394 -20.01 6.48 18.55
N LEU A 395 -19.11 6.93 17.67
CA LEU A 395 -18.10 7.92 18.03
C LEU A 395 -18.73 9.26 18.41
N LYS A 396 -19.70 9.74 17.62
CA LYS A 396 -20.44 10.98 17.91
C LYS A 396 -21.15 10.92 19.28
N LYS A 397 -21.80 9.79 19.58
CA LYS A 397 -22.44 9.54 20.89
C LYS A 397 -21.44 9.54 22.04
N ARG A 398 -20.25 8.92 21.85
CA ARG A 398 -19.17 8.89 22.85
C ARG A 398 -18.61 10.29 23.11
N SER A 399 -18.44 11.11 22.09
CA SER A 399 -17.98 12.51 22.22
C SER A 399 -19.00 13.39 22.93
N ALA A 400 -20.28 13.23 22.61
CA ALA A 400 -21.36 13.97 23.28
C ALA A 400 -21.48 13.62 24.78
N ALA A 401 -21.35 12.33 25.13
CA ALA A 401 -21.35 11.88 26.53
C ALA A 401 -20.15 12.44 27.32
N ALA A 402 -18.96 12.50 26.69
CA ALA A 402 -17.76 13.05 27.33
C ALA A 402 -17.88 14.57 27.60
N VAL A 403 -18.54 15.31 26.73
CA VAL A 403 -18.83 16.75 26.92
C VAL A 403 -19.85 16.95 28.05
N ALA A 404 -20.92 16.15 28.09
CA ALA A 404 -21.95 16.22 29.14
C ALA A 404 -21.38 15.97 30.54
N VAL A 405 -20.47 14.98 30.68
CA VAL A 405 -19.80 14.69 31.96
C VAL A 405 -18.89 15.85 32.41
N LYS A 406 -18.18 16.52 31.48
CA LYS A 406 -17.38 17.69 31.83
C LYS A 406 -18.21 18.86 32.33
N VAL A 407 -19.36 19.11 31.70
CA VAL A 407 -20.26 20.22 32.09
C VAL A 407 -20.93 19.94 33.43
N SER A 408 -21.22 18.67 33.77
CA SER A 408 -21.82 18.27 35.06
C SER A 408 -20.83 18.17 36.20
N GLY A 409 -19.51 18.12 35.94
CA GLY A 409 -18.47 18.05 36.97
C GLY A 409 -17.89 19.42 37.40
N ASP A 410 -18.24 20.48 36.68
CA ASP A 410 -17.83 21.88 36.98
C ASP A 410 -18.91 22.61 37.83
N HIS A 411 -19.91 21.89 38.38
CA HIS A 411 -20.89 22.36 39.37
C HIS A 411 -20.68 21.60 40.67
#